data_d44d1e8389d053f70e015c697fadacae
#
_entry.id   d44d1e8389d053f70e015c697fadacae
#
_cell.length_a   1.000
_cell.length_b   1.000
_cell.length_c   1.000
_cell.angle_alpha   90.00
_cell.angle_beta   90.00
_cell.angle_gamma   90.00
#
_symmetry.space_group_name_H-M   'P 1'
#
loop_
_entity.id
_entity.type
_entity.pdbx_description
1 polymer ?
#
loop_
_entity_poly.entity_id
_entity_poly.type
_entity_poly.pdbx_seq_one_letter_code
_entity_poly.pdbx_strand_id
1 'polypeptide(L)'
;MIVQPSRRGLLLGLTGAASTFAFAAKPPAPYGVLPSEPQLRWSELGFYNFLHFTVNTFTDKEWGDGDENPAIFNPTAFDADAICSVLKDAGSRGVILTCKHHDGFCLWPTKTTDHSIRFSPYKDGKGDIVRELSDAAARNGLKFGVYLSPWDRNNAAYGTPAYLDIYRRQLRELLTEYGPIFEIWHDGANGGSGFYGGARETRKIDKTHYYDWPTTWALARELQPNAVIFSDVGPDIRWVGNEKGIAGEICWATYSPVATNGGPAVPGDVREKESTVGTRNGKLWLPAECDVSIRPGWFFHPAENSKVKTAQQLFDLYCVSTGRGASFLLNVPPDRRGLIHEADAASLRGFGHIMNTTFARNLAAGAKVKASNTRHGYQAIHLLDENRHTYWATDDNVTQAEITFDLPHPVSFDLVRVRETISLGQRIGGFTFEYWKEGAWATFAAGTSIGAHRILRSAQPVNSDRVRLKITESAACPVLSEFALFQSASNA
;
A
#
# COMPACT_ATOMS: atom_id res chain seq x y z
N MET A 1 81.76 -27.99 -42.27
CA MET A 1 82.41 -27.20 -41.22
C MET A 1 81.26 -26.67 -40.33
N ILE A 2 81.08 -27.31 -39.21
CA ILE A 2 79.94 -27.14 -38.33
C ILE A 2 80.36 -26.16 -37.23
N VAL A 3 79.59 -25.05 -37.04
CA VAL A 3 79.81 -24.14 -35.92
C VAL A 3 78.53 -24.17 -35.07
N GLN A 4 78.70 -24.61 -33.82
CA GLN A 4 77.64 -24.54 -32.78
C GLN A 4 77.54 -23.10 -32.20
N PRO A 5 76.32 -22.61 -31.84
CA PRO A 5 76.23 -21.48 -30.92
C PRO A 5 75.85 -21.92 -29.51
N SER A 6 76.40 -21.18 -28.56
CA SER A 6 76.39 -21.33 -27.12
C SER A 6 75.05 -21.11 -26.48
N ARG A 7 74.76 -21.87 -25.41
CA ARG A 7 73.64 -21.69 -24.47
C ARG A 7 73.87 -20.42 -23.63
N ARG A 8 72.98 -19.45 -23.74
CA ARG A 8 72.70 -18.43 -22.70
C ARG A 8 71.41 -18.73 -22.04
N GLY A 9 71.42 -18.97 -20.76
CA GLY A 9 70.22 -19.22 -19.94
C GLY A 9 69.40 -17.96 -19.76
N LEU A 10 68.08 -18.08 -19.97
CA LEU A 10 67.12 -17.07 -19.68
C LEU A 10 66.42 -17.45 -18.35
N LEU A 11 66.74 -16.71 -17.28
CA LEU A 11 66.01 -16.77 -16.03
C LEU A 11 64.67 -16.06 -16.26
N LEU A 12 63.53 -16.80 -16.38
CA LEU A 12 62.22 -16.30 -16.29
C LEU A 12 61.84 -16.15 -14.81
N GLY A 13 61.80 -14.90 -14.35
CA GLY A 13 61.22 -14.56 -13.07
C GLY A 13 59.69 -14.75 -13.10
N LEU A 14 59.17 -15.75 -12.37
CA LEU A 14 57.73 -15.87 -12.07
C LEU A 14 57.35 -14.81 -11.05
N THR A 15 56.81 -13.69 -11.51
CA THR A 15 56.01 -12.80 -10.65
C THR A 15 54.67 -13.44 -10.42
N GLY A 16 54.49 -14.06 -9.25
CA GLY A 16 53.20 -14.55 -8.81
C GLY A 16 52.22 -13.39 -8.59
N ALA A 17 51.30 -13.17 -9.51
CA ALA A 17 50.15 -12.34 -9.27
C ALA A 17 49.26 -13.06 -8.24
N ALA A 18 49.32 -12.64 -6.98
CA ALA A 18 48.36 -13.02 -5.97
C ALA A 18 46.99 -12.47 -6.37
N SER A 19 46.17 -13.31 -7.01
CA SER A 19 44.78 -13.02 -7.24
C SER A 19 44.07 -12.98 -5.87
N THR A 20 43.84 -11.79 -5.34
CA THR A 20 42.97 -11.60 -4.20
C THR A 20 41.55 -11.96 -4.65
N PHE A 21 41.13 -13.18 -4.35
CA PHE A 21 39.71 -13.51 -4.42
C PHE A 21 39.02 -12.61 -3.43
N ALA A 22 38.37 -11.54 -3.92
CA ALA A 22 37.41 -10.78 -3.14
C ALA A 22 36.25 -11.75 -2.85
N PHE A 23 36.19 -12.27 -1.63
CA PHE A 23 35.02 -13.00 -1.20
C PHE A 23 33.80 -12.08 -1.34
N ALA A 24 32.83 -12.50 -2.17
CA ALA A 24 31.56 -11.77 -2.28
C ALA A 24 30.95 -11.61 -0.88
N ALA A 25 30.52 -10.39 -0.57
CA ALA A 25 29.91 -10.10 0.72
C ALA A 25 28.71 -11.01 0.95
N LYS A 26 28.70 -11.77 2.04
CA LYS A 26 27.59 -12.66 2.38
C LYS A 26 26.40 -11.84 2.88
N PRO A 27 25.24 -11.89 2.22
CA PRO A 27 24.06 -11.14 2.69
C PRO A 27 23.55 -11.68 4.04
N PRO A 28 22.84 -10.85 4.82
CA PRO A 28 22.10 -11.33 5.99
C PRO A 28 21.13 -12.43 5.62
N ALA A 29 20.96 -13.42 6.50
CA ALA A 29 19.97 -14.46 6.30
C ALA A 29 18.54 -13.86 6.40
N PRO A 30 17.59 -14.32 5.58
CA PRO A 30 16.17 -13.99 5.75
C PRO A 30 15.67 -14.40 7.14
N TYR A 31 14.68 -13.67 7.66
CA TYR A 31 14.08 -13.93 8.97
C TYR A 31 12.56 -14.04 8.90
N GLY A 32 12.00 -15.08 9.48
CA GLY A 32 10.55 -15.28 9.56
C GLY A 32 9.87 -15.48 8.21
N VAL A 33 8.61 -15.09 8.14
CA VAL A 33 7.82 -15.13 6.90
C VAL A 33 8.21 -13.94 6.03
N LEU A 34 8.38 -14.18 4.73
CA LEU A 34 8.83 -13.18 3.77
C LEU A 34 7.69 -12.72 2.86
N PRO A 35 7.73 -11.47 2.36
CA PRO A 35 6.83 -11.03 1.32
C PRO A 35 7.09 -11.74 -0.01
N SER A 36 6.03 -11.94 -0.77
CA SER A 36 6.13 -12.30 -2.19
C SER A 36 6.56 -11.09 -3.03
N GLU A 37 7.02 -11.34 -4.26
CA GLU A 37 7.35 -10.27 -5.20
C GLU A 37 6.19 -9.29 -5.50
N PRO A 38 4.92 -9.74 -5.68
CA PRO A 38 3.78 -8.82 -5.76
C PRO A 38 3.62 -7.95 -4.51
N GLN A 39 3.78 -8.50 -3.31
CA GLN A 39 3.68 -7.74 -2.05
C GLN A 39 4.82 -6.73 -1.88
N LEU A 40 6.03 -7.04 -2.33
CA LEU A 40 7.15 -6.09 -2.35
C LEU A 40 6.83 -4.90 -3.25
N ARG A 41 6.40 -5.16 -4.51
CA ARG A 41 6.01 -4.10 -5.45
C ARG A 41 4.85 -3.26 -4.94
N TRP A 42 3.86 -3.88 -4.30
CA TRP A 42 2.73 -3.18 -3.69
C TRP A 42 3.19 -2.27 -2.54
N SER A 43 4.07 -2.73 -1.67
CA SER A 43 4.58 -1.93 -0.54
C SER A 43 5.34 -0.66 -0.98
N GLU A 44 5.84 -0.63 -2.21
CA GLU A 44 6.51 0.53 -2.80
C GLU A 44 5.55 1.62 -3.27
N LEU A 45 4.27 1.28 -3.47
CA LEU A 45 3.25 2.26 -3.89
C LEU A 45 2.98 3.27 -2.77
N GLY A 46 2.75 2.79 -1.56
CA GLY A 46 2.55 3.58 -0.36
C GLY A 46 1.24 4.38 -0.34
N PHE A 47 0.88 5.04 -1.45
CA PHE A 47 -0.34 5.84 -1.60
C PHE A 47 -1.00 5.61 -2.95
N TYR A 48 -2.30 5.34 -2.94
CA TYR A 48 -3.17 5.18 -4.12
C TYR A 48 -4.63 5.43 -3.74
N ASN A 49 -5.54 5.42 -4.72
CA ASN A 49 -6.90 5.90 -4.53
C ASN A 49 -7.96 4.82 -4.80
N PHE A 50 -9.09 4.92 -4.08
CA PHE A 50 -10.38 4.36 -4.48
C PHE A 50 -11.19 5.37 -5.27
N LEU A 51 -12.07 4.86 -6.15
CA LEU A 51 -13.17 5.61 -6.75
C LEU A 51 -14.47 4.83 -6.52
N HIS A 52 -15.30 5.29 -5.58
CA HIS A 52 -16.66 4.77 -5.41
C HIS A 52 -17.60 5.53 -6.34
N PHE A 53 -18.08 4.84 -7.37
CA PHE A 53 -18.90 5.43 -8.41
C PHE A 53 -19.85 4.39 -9.00
N THR A 54 -21.14 4.42 -8.63
CA THR A 54 -22.19 3.56 -9.14
C THR A 54 -23.53 4.31 -9.17
N VAL A 55 -24.64 3.61 -9.30
CA VAL A 55 -25.98 4.19 -9.15
C VAL A 55 -26.19 4.92 -7.82
N ASN A 56 -25.43 4.57 -6.78
CA ASN A 56 -25.48 5.22 -5.47
C ASN A 56 -25.11 6.71 -5.54
N THR A 57 -24.16 7.10 -6.39
CA THR A 57 -23.84 8.51 -6.66
C THR A 57 -25.06 9.31 -7.12
N PHE A 58 -25.96 8.67 -7.88
CA PHE A 58 -27.14 9.32 -8.47
C PHE A 58 -28.36 9.27 -7.55
N THR A 59 -28.44 8.29 -6.65
CA THR A 59 -29.52 8.14 -5.67
C THR A 59 -29.24 8.83 -4.34
N ASP A 60 -28.05 9.35 -4.13
CA ASP A 60 -27.59 9.96 -2.86
C ASP A 60 -27.61 8.96 -1.70
N LYS A 61 -27.22 7.71 -1.96
CA LYS A 61 -27.17 6.61 -0.99
C LYS A 61 -25.77 6.04 -0.87
N GLU A 62 -25.41 5.57 0.33
CA GLU A 62 -24.17 4.80 0.56
C GLU A 62 -24.35 3.33 0.13
N TRP A 63 -25.50 2.76 0.41
CA TRP A 63 -25.86 1.40 0.00
C TRP A 63 -27.20 1.44 -0.74
N GLY A 64 -27.15 1.07 -2.01
CA GLY A 64 -28.36 0.92 -2.80
C GLY A 64 -29.22 -0.26 -2.32
N ASP A 65 -30.48 -0.29 -2.75
CA ASP A 65 -31.41 -1.37 -2.39
C ASP A 65 -31.29 -2.57 -3.34
N GLY A 66 -30.60 -2.41 -4.48
CA GLY A 66 -30.43 -3.44 -5.50
C GLY A 66 -31.59 -3.50 -6.51
N ASP A 67 -32.56 -2.57 -6.44
CA ASP A 67 -33.66 -2.44 -7.38
C ASP A 67 -33.63 -1.11 -8.14
N GLU A 68 -32.52 -0.38 -8.06
CA GLU A 68 -32.32 0.86 -8.77
C GLU A 68 -32.40 0.62 -10.29
N ASN A 69 -33.10 1.51 -10.99
CA ASN A 69 -33.17 1.44 -12.44
C ASN A 69 -31.80 1.84 -13.04
N PRO A 70 -31.14 0.98 -13.86
CA PRO A 70 -29.90 1.33 -14.55
C PRO A 70 -29.93 2.66 -15.30
N ALA A 71 -31.09 3.11 -15.74
CA ALA A 71 -31.28 4.36 -16.46
C ALA A 71 -30.92 5.63 -15.64
N ILE A 72 -30.84 5.52 -14.32
CA ILE A 72 -30.38 6.65 -13.49
C ILE A 72 -28.87 6.91 -13.58
N PHE A 73 -28.08 5.91 -13.98
CA PHE A 73 -26.64 6.05 -14.15
C PHE A 73 -26.33 6.77 -15.47
N ASN A 74 -26.13 8.07 -15.41
CA ASN A 74 -25.88 8.89 -16.59
C ASN A 74 -24.90 10.03 -16.28
N PRO A 75 -23.59 9.77 -16.10
CA PRO A 75 -22.60 10.82 -15.93
C PRO A 75 -22.51 11.68 -17.21
N THR A 76 -22.69 12.99 -17.06
CA THR A 76 -22.80 13.91 -18.22
C THR A 76 -21.47 14.40 -18.77
N ALA A 77 -20.37 14.22 -18.00
CA ALA A 77 -19.04 14.75 -18.35
C ALA A 77 -17.91 13.82 -17.86
N PHE A 78 -18.14 12.49 -17.83
CA PHE A 78 -17.13 11.55 -17.39
C PHE A 78 -15.85 11.69 -18.23
N ASP A 79 -14.75 12.00 -17.55
CA ASP A 79 -13.42 12.16 -18.15
C ASP A 79 -12.39 11.44 -17.27
N ALA A 80 -12.01 10.25 -17.71
CA ALA A 80 -11.07 9.39 -16.98
C ALA A 80 -9.65 9.96 -16.93
N ASP A 81 -9.21 10.69 -17.97
CA ASP A 81 -7.89 11.35 -17.97
C ASP A 81 -7.86 12.54 -17.00
N ALA A 82 -8.92 13.33 -16.92
CA ALA A 82 -9.05 14.40 -15.93
C ALA A 82 -9.03 13.84 -14.49
N ILE A 83 -9.73 12.73 -14.23
CA ILE A 83 -9.68 12.03 -12.93
C ILE A 83 -8.23 11.61 -12.63
N CYS A 84 -7.59 10.87 -13.53
CA CYS A 84 -6.23 10.37 -13.32
C CYS A 84 -5.22 11.51 -13.13
N SER A 85 -5.39 12.64 -13.83
CA SER A 85 -4.54 13.83 -13.67
C SER A 85 -4.62 14.38 -12.24
N VAL A 86 -5.83 14.54 -11.68
CA VAL A 86 -6.03 15.02 -10.31
C VAL A 86 -5.41 14.06 -9.29
N LEU A 87 -5.59 12.75 -9.45
CA LEU A 87 -4.98 11.76 -8.56
C LEU A 87 -3.46 11.80 -8.63
N LYS A 88 -2.89 11.97 -9.82
CA LYS A 88 -1.44 12.09 -10.04
C LYS A 88 -0.88 13.36 -9.41
N ASP A 89 -1.59 14.49 -9.49
CA ASP A 89 -1.23 15.76 -8.84
C ASP A 89 -1.09 15.58 -7.30
N ALA A 90 -1.90 14.69 -6.71
CA ALA A 90 -1.80 14.32 -5.30
C ALA A 90 -0.62 13.39 -4.97
N GLY A 91 0.11 12.89 -5.97
CA GLY A 91 1.19 11.91 -5.80
C GLY A 91 0.72 10.45 -5.74
N SER A 92 -0.53 10.17 -6.14
CA SER A 92 -1.07 8.81 -6.24
C SER A 92 -0.26 7.95 -7.22
N ARG A 93 -0.14 6.66 -6.92
CA ARG A 93 0.56 5.67 -7.75
C ARG A 93 -0.36 4.64 -8.38
N GLY A 94 -1.62 4.63 -7.98
CA GLY A 94 -2.63 3.70 -8.51
C GLY A 94 -4.04 4.15 -8.22
N VAL A 95 -4.99 3.51 -8.88
CA VAL A 95 -6.42 3.74 -8.70
C VAL A 95 -7.16 2.42 -8.73
N ILE A 96 -8.04 2.18 -7.77
CA ILE A 96 -8.95 1.04 -7.69
C ILE A 96 -10.36 1.56 -7.94
N LEU A 97 -11.06 0.95 -8.89
CA LEU A 97 -12.45 1.29 -9.20
C LEU A 97 -13.39 0.29 -8.55
N THR A 98 -14.46 0.76 -7.91
CA THR A 98 -15.61 -0.10 -7.54
C THR A 98 -16.36 -0.52 -8.79
N CYS A 99 -15.86 -1.56 -9.49
CA CYS A 99 -16.48 -2.03 -10.73
C CYS A 99 -17.92 -2.50 -10.53
N LYS A 100 -18.21 -3.07 -9.35
CA LYS A 100 -19.55 -3.37 -8.84
C LYS A 100 -19.53 -3.22 -7.33
N HIS A 101 -20.40 -2.36 -6.77
CA HIS A 101 -20.63 -2.22 -5.33
C HIS A 101 -21.80 -3.11 -4.87
N HIS A 102 -22.24 -2.97 -3.61
CA HIS A 102 -23.32 -3.80 -3.01
C HIS A 102 -24.66 -3.65 -3.70
N ASP A 103 -24.91 -2.54 -4.40
CA ASP A 103 -26.11 -2.33 -5.24
C ASP A 103 -26.19 -3.33 -6.41
N GLY A 104 -25.08 -3.98 -6.77
CA GLY A 104 -25.00 -4.95 -7.85
C GLY A 104 -24.85 -4.34 -9.25
N PHE A 105 -24.78 -2.99 -9.38
CA PHE A 105 -24.64 -2.34 -10.68
C PHE A 105 -23.22 -2.48 -11.22
N CYS A 106 -23.10 -3.05 -12.42
CA CYS A 106 -21.82 -3.29 -13.08
C CYS A 106 -21.43 -2.13 -14.01
N LEU A 107 -20.27 -1.50 -13.77
CA LEU A 107 -19.74 -0.39 -14.57
C LEU A 107 -19.12 -0.79 -15.91
N TRP A 108 -19.22 -2.06 -16.29
CA TRP A 108 -18.74 -2.61 -17.56
C TRP A 108 -19.87 -3.39 -18.25
N PRO A 109 -19.77 -3.65 -19.57
CA PRO A 109 -20.81 -4.32 -20.33
C PRO A 109 -20.86 -5.84 -20.10
N THR A 110 -20.96 -6.25 -18.82
CA THR A 110 -21.03 -7.66 -18.42
C THR A 110 -22.16 -8.40 -19.12
N LYS A 111 -21.95 -9.70 -19.32
CA LYS A 111 -22.96 -10.62 -19.87
C LYS A 111 -23.74 -11.36 -18.77
N THR A 112 -23.45 -11.10 -17.50
CA THR A 112 -23.95 -11.87 -16.36
C THR A 112 -25.22 -11.31 -15.76
N THR A 113 -25.52 -10.02 -15.98
CA THR A 113 -26.70 -9.33 -15.46
C THR A 113 -27.11 -8.17 -16.38
N ASP A 114 -28.39 -7.82 -16.34
CA ASP A 114 -28.92 -6.61 -16.98
C ASP A 114 -28.75 -5.37 -16.09
N HIS A 115 -28.44 -5.53 -14.79
CA HIS A 115 -28.14 -4.44 -13.88
C HIS A 115 -26.71 -3.92 -14.12
N SER A 116 -26.53 -3.24 -15.26
CA SER A 116 -25.23 -2.83 -15.75
C SER A 116 -25.30 -1.61 -16.67
N ILE A 117 -24.16 -1.01 -16.94
CA ILE A 117 -23.99 0.17 -17.79
C ILE A 117 -24.61 -0.01 -19.19
N ARG A 118 -24.75 -1.25 -19.68
CA ARG A 118 -25.42 -1.55 -20.95
C ARG A 118 -26.86 -1.10 -21.01
N PHE A 119 -27.52 -1.03 -19.86
CA PHE A 119 -28.93 -0.64 -19.73
C PHE A 119 -29.06 0.80 -19.21
N SER A 120 -27.95 1.53 -19.11
CA SER A 120 -27.94 2.97 -18.80
C SER A 120 -27.95 3.80 -20.08
N PRO A 121 -28.38 5.07 -20.03
CA PRO A 121 -28.29 5.98 -21.16
C PRO A 121 -26.86 6.46 -21.44
N TYR A 122 -25.91 6.17 -20.57
CA TYR A 122 -24.50 6.56 -20.77
C TYR A 122 -23.94 6.00 -22.07
N LYS A 123 -23.55 6.91 -22.99
CA LYS A 123 -23.06 6.57 -24.34
C LYS A 123 -24.00 5.63 -25.11
N ASP A 124 -25.31 5.84 -24.96
CA ASP A 124 -26.36 5.00 -25.59
C ASP A 124 -26.24 3.51 -25.25
N GLY A 125 -25.88 3.18 -23.99
CA GLY A 125 -25.67 1.80 -23.54
C GLY A 125 -24.37 1.14 -24.03
N LYS A 126 -23.46 1.92 -24.65
CA LYS A 126 -22.16 1.44 -25.17
C LYS A 126 -21.00 1.88 -24.28
N GLY A 127 -21.28 2.47 -23.13
CA GLY A 127 -20.26 2.90 -22.18
C GLY A 127 -19.55 1.72 -21.51
N ASP A 128 -18.30 1.95 -21.10
CA ASP A 128 -17.50 1.03 -20.30
C ASP A 128 -16.55 1.86 -19.43
N ILE A 129 -17.02 2.20 -18.22
CA ILE A 129 -16.24 3.02 -17.28
C ILE A 129 -14.95 2.30 -16.85
N VAL A 130 -14.99 0.97 -16.73
CA VAL A 130 -13.82 0.17 -16.36
C VAL A 130 -12.74 0.29 -17.43
N ARG A 131 -13.10 0.18 -18.70
CA ARG A 131 -12.20 0.34 -19.85
C ARG A 131 -11.64 1.76 -19.91
N GLU A 132 -12.54 2.74 -19.83
CA GLU A 132 -12.14 4.14 -19.93
C GLU A 132 -11.14 4.54 -18.84
N LEU A 133 -11.36 4.06 -17.60
CA LEU A 133 -10.47 4.36 -16.49
C LEU A 133 -9.17 3.54 -16.54
N SER A 134 -9.22 2.25 -16.91
CA SER A 134 -8.01 1.41 -17.01
C SER A 134 -7.05 1.93 -18.08
N ASP A 135 -7.59 2.36 -19.23
CA ASP A 135 -6.80 2.94 -20.33
C ASP A 135 -6.21 4.30 -19.92
N ALA A 136 -7.00 5.15 -19.23
CA ALA A 136 -6.53 6.44 -18.73
C ALA A 136 -5.46 6.26 -17.64
N ALA A 137 -5.62 5.32 -16.73
CA ALA A 137 -4.62 5.01 -15.71
C ALA A 137 -3.29 4.62 -16.36
N ALA A 138 -3.32 3.76 -17.38
CA ALA A 138 -2.12 3.36 -18.14
C ALA A 138 -1.45 4.57 -18.81
N ARG A 139 -2.22 5.44 -19.50
CA ARG A 139 -1.69 6.66 -20.14
C ARG A 139 -1.06 7.63 -19.14
N ASN A 140 -1.62 7.71 -17.92
CA ASN A 140 -1.13 8.60 -16.87
C ASN A 140 -0.04 7.98 -15.99
N GLY A 141 0.34 6.71 -16.22
CA GLY A 141 1.36 5.99 -15.46
C GLY A 141 0.89 5.55 -14.06
N LEU A 142 -0.42 5.48 -13.84
CA LEU A 142 -1.03 4.92 -12.64
C LEU A 142 -1.24 3.41 -12.79
N LYS A 143 -1.12 2.67 -11.70
CA LYS A 143 -1.54 1.26 -11.64
C LYS A 143 -3.07 1.19 -11.56
N PHE A 144 -3.67 0.19 -12.20
CA PHE A 144 -5.12 -0.01 -12.15
C PHE A 144 -5.47 -1.23 -11.32
N GLY A 145 -6.45 -1.09 -10.42
CA GLY A 145 -7.00 -2.15 -9.59
C GLY A 145 -8.52 -2.22 -9.71
N VAL A 146 -9.08 -3.35 -9.33
CA VAL A 146 -10.51 -3.62 -9.41
C VAL A 146 -11.08 -4.03 -8.06
N TYR A 147 -12.18 -3.43 -7.69
CA TYR A 147 -13.02 -3.87 -6.58
C TYR A 147 -14.27 -4.54 -7.15
N LEU A 148 -14.57 -5.73 -6.68
CA LEU A 148 -15.79 -6.47 -7.01
C LEU A 148 -16.47 -6.91 -5.73
N SER A 149 -17.59 -6.26 -5.36
CA SER A 149 -18.34 -6.64 -4.17
C SER A 149 -18.83 -8.09 -4.23
N PRO A 150 -18.52 -8.91 -3.21
CA PRO A 150 -19.11 -10.24 -3.11
C PRO A 150 -20.60 -10.16 -2.73
N TRP A 151 -21.00 -9.11 -2.02
CA TRP A 151 -22.40 -8.83 -1.71
C TRP A 151 -23.08 -8.22 -2.93
N ASP A 152 -24.23 -8.76 -3.32
CA ASP A 152 -24.98 -8.32 -4.49
C ASP A 152 -26.47 -8.26 -4.14
N ARG A 153 -26.98 -7.06 -3.92
CA ARG A 153 -28.39 -6.85 -3.53
C ARG A 153 -29.35 -6.92 -4.71
N ASN A 154 -28.85 -6.80 -5.94
CA ASN A 154 -29.67 -6.93 -7.15
C ASN A 154 -29.87 -8.38 -7.57
N ASN A 155 -28.83 -9.22 -7.50
CA ASN A 155 -28.89 -10.55 -8.09
C ASN A 155 -29.80 -11.50 -7.31
N ALA A 156 -30.85 -11.99 -7.96
CA ALA A 156 -31.83 -12.91 -7.35
C ALA A 156 -31.20 -14.25 -6.91
N ALA A 157 -30.06 -14.66 -7.48
CA ALA A 157 -29.34 -15.86 -7.07
C ALA A 157 -28.43 -15.67 -5.85
N TYR A 158 -28.21 -14.43 -5.36
CA TYR A 158 -27.32 -14.18 -4.23
C TYR A 158 -27.73 -15.02 -3.01
N GLY A 159 -26.76 -15.63 -2.35
CA GLY A 159 -26.99 -16.55 -1.24
C GLY A 159 -27.23 -18.01 -1.67
N THR A 160 -27.20 -18.30 -2.95
CA THR A 160 -27.24 -19.66 -3.51
C THR A 160 -25.91 -20.02 -4.22
N PRO A 161 -25.60 -21.31 -4.44
CA PRO A 161 -24.40 -21.71 -5.17
C PRO A 161 -24.31 -21.11 -6.60
N ALA A 162 -25.44 -20.90 -7.27
CA ALA A 162 -25.49 -20.33 -8.61
C ALA A 162 -24.89 -18.90 -8.67
N TYR A 163 -24.97 -18.14 -7.60
CA TYR A 163 -24.38 -16.80 -7.57
C TYR A 163 -22.84 -16.85 -7.60
N LEU A 164 -22.22 -17.85 -6.99
CA LEU A 164 -20.75 -17.98 -7.01
C LEU A 164 -20.21 -18.12 -8.43
N ASP A 165 -20.92 -18.83 -9.30
CA ASP A 165 -20.57 -18.95 -10.72
C ASP A 165 -20.72 -17.60 -11.45
N ILE A 166 -21.76 -16.82 -11.10
CA ILE A 166 -21.96 -15.47 -11.63
C ILE A 166 -20.82 -14.56 -11.17
N TYR A 167 -20.52 -14.53 -9.87
CA TYR A 167 -19.44 -13.73 -9.30
C TYR A 167 -18.08 -14.03 -9.93
N ARG A 168 -17.73 -15.31 -10.07
CA ARG A 168 -16.48 -15.75 -10.70
C ARG A 168 -16.42 -15.44 -12.20
N ARG A 169 -17.55 -15.46 -12.91
CA ARG A 169 -17.60 -14.98 -14.31
C ARG A 169 -17.36 -13.48 -14.40
N GLN A 170 -17.99 -12.69 -13.54
CA GLN A 170 -17.72 -11.24 -13.44
C GLN A 170 -16.24 -10.97 -13.13
N LEU A 171 -15.67 -11.69 -12.16
CA LEU A 171 -14.26 -11.57 -11.83
C LEU A 171 -13.37 -11.93 -13.02
N ARG A 172 -13.70 -13.00 -13.75
CA ARG A 172 -12.94 -13.40 -14.96
C ARG A 172 -13.00 -12.31 -16.04
N GLU A 173 -14.16 -11.73 -16.33
CA GLU A 173 -14.28 -10.61 -17.27
C GLU A 173 -13.33 -9.46 -16.87
N LEU A 174 -13.36 -9.03 -15.60
CA LEU A 174 -12.53 -7.96 -15.10
C LEU A 174 -11.03 -8.27 -15.16
N LEU A 175 -10.62 -9.51 -14.89
CA LEU A 175 -9.21 -9.88 -14.82
C LEU A 175 -8.61 -10.28 -16.18
N THR A 176 -9.42 -10.45 -17.23
CA THR A 176 -8.91 -10.82 -18.57
C THR A 176 -9.04 -9.71 -19.60
N GLU A 177 -9.96 -8.76 -19.41
CA GLU A 177 -10.27 -7.78 -20.44
C GLU A 177 -9.63 -6.41 -20.24
N TYR A 178 -9.22 -6.04 -19.02
CA TYR A 178 -8.83 -4.67 -18.64
C TYR A 178 -7.33 -4.48 -18.38
N GLY A 179 -6.49 -5.37 -18.88
CA GLY A 179 -5.04 -5.27 -18.81
C GLY A 179 -4.45 -5.72 -17.46
N PRO A 180 -3.24 -5.26 -17.12
CA PRO A 180 -2.58 -5.65 -15.87
C PRO A 180 -3.27 -5.02 -14.66
N ILE A 181 -3.66 -5.85 -13.70
CA ILE A 181 -4.26 -5.43 -12.44
C ILE A 181 -3.18 -5.48 -11.34
N PHE A 182 -3.05 -4.42 -10.52
CA PHE A 182 -2.10 -4.43 -9.42
C PHE A 182 -2.72 -4.96 -8.13
N GLU A 183 -4.04 -4.76 -7.96
CA GLU A 183 -4.77 -5.16 -6.76
C GLU A 183 -6.21 -5.56 -7.08
N ILE A 184 -6.65 -6.68 -6.50
CA ILE A 184 -8.01 -7.22 -6.59
C ILE A 184 -8.62 -7.12 -5.20
N TRP A 185 -9.66 -6.32 -5.06
CA TRP A 185 -10.25 -5.94 -3.79
C TRP A 185 -11.59 -6.65 -3.54
N HIS A 186 -11.63 -7.49 -2.50
CA HIS A 186 -12.83 -8.20 -2.07
C HIS A 186 -13.31 -7.64 -0.74
N ASP A 187 -14.49 -7.04 -0.73
CA ASP A 187 -15.07 -6.40 0.44
C ASP A 187 -15.48 -7.43 1.52
N GLY A 188 -15.16 -7.13 2.77
CA GLY A 188 -15.60 -7.90 3.93
C GLY A 188 -17.07 -7.64 4.32
N ALA A 189 -17.67 -6.51 3.90
CA ALA A 189 -19.09 -6.25 4.00
C ALA A 189 -19.84 -7.15 3.01
N ASN A 190 -20.15 -8.36 3.43
CA ASN A 190 -20.70 -9.42 2.58
C ASN A 190 -22.18 -9.73 2.88
N GLY A 191 -22.87 -8.80 3.52
CA GLY A 191 -24.32 -8.73 3.61
C GLY A 191 -25.04 -9.77 4.47
N GLY A 192 -24.37 -10.78 4.98
CA GLY A 192 -24.89 -11.82 5.88
C GLY A 192 -26.40 -12.07 5.79
N SER A 193 -27.21 -11.23 6.44
CA SER A 193 -28.67 -11.28 6.41
C SER A 193 -29.22 -9.92 5.96
N GLY A 194 -30.32 -9.90 5.26
CA GLY A 194 -30.96 -8.66 4.84
C GLY A 194 -31.95 -8.84 3.70
N PHE A 195 -32.60 -7.74 3.34
CA PHE A 195 -33.49 -7.68 2.18
C PHE A 195 -32.68 -7.46 0.90
N TYR A 196 -33.00 -8.24 -0.13
CA TYR A 196 -32.40 -8.16 -1.45
C TYR A 196 -33.43 -7.71 -2.48
N GLY A 197 -33.23 -6.50 -3.03
CA GLY A 197 -34.22 -5.87 -3.93
C GLY A 197 -34.51 -6.73 -5.15
N GLY A 198 -33.53 -7.35 -5.76
CA GLY A 198 -33.73 -8.22 -6.91
C GLY A 198 -34.51 -9.49 -6.62
N ALA A 199 -34.32 -10.12 -5.48
CA ALA A 199 -35.07 -11.30 -5.04
C ALA A 199 -36.34 -10.95 -4.29
N ARG A 200 -36.48 -9.71 -3.76
CA ARG A 200 -37.57 -9.23 -2.92
C ARG A 200 -37.81 -10.11 -1.68
N GLU A 201 -36.72 -10.62 -1.11
CA GLU A 201 -36.76 -11.50 0.06
C GLU A 201 -35.60 -11.22 1.00
N THR A 202 -35.64 -11.80 2.20
CA THR A 202 -34.56 -11.80 3.18
C THR A 202 -33.86 -13.15 3.17
N ARG A 203 -32.53 -13.14 3.16
CA ARG A 203 -31.69 -14.35 3.19
C ARG A 203 -30.69 -14.26 4.33
N LYS A 204 -30.41 -15.43 4.93
CA LYS A 204 -29.34 -15.60 5.91
C LYS A 204 -28.21 -16.39 5.25
N ILE A 205 -27.00 -15.82 5.27
CA ILE A 205 -25.83 -16.38 4.61
C ILE A 205 -24.79 -16.76 5.65
N ASP A 206 -24.32 -18.02 5.62
CA ASP A 206 -23.15 -18.45 6.39
C ASP A 206 -21.87 -18.03 5.65
N LYS A 207 -21.36 -16.84 5.97
CA LYS A 207 -20.16 -16.27 5.34
C LYS A 207 -18.89 -17.09 5.58
N THR A 208 -18.89 -17.99 6.55
CA THR A 208 -17.72 -18.83 6.83
C THR A 208 -17.46 -19.86 5.73
N HIS A 209 -18.49 -20.26 4.99
CA HIS A 209 -18.40 -21.30 3.96
C HIS A 209 -18.95 -20.87 2.61
N TYR A 210 -19.96 -20.00 2.58
CA TYR A 210 -20.73 -19.70 1.37
C TYR A 210 -19.87 -19.23 0.20
N TYR A 211 -18.92 -18.31 0.43
CA TYR A 211 -18.20 -17.65 -0.67
C TYR A 211 -17.13 -18.51 -1.32
N ASP A 212 -16.72 -19.62 -0.69
CA ASP A 212 -15.64 -20.48 -1.21
C ASP A 212 -14.43 -19.65 -1.70
N TRP A 213 -13.92 -18.83 -0.80
CA TRP A 213 -12.82 -17.90 -1.06
C TRP A 213 -11.57 -18.57 -1.63
N PRO A 214 -11.15 -19.78 -1.16
CA PRO A 214 -9.97 -20.44 -1.73
C PRO A 214 -10.07 -20.64 -3.24
N THR A 215 -11.22 -21.07 -3.77
CA THR A 215 -11.45 -21.25 -5.22
C THR A 215 -11.45 -19.89 -5.95
N THR A 216 -12.05 -18.86 -5.35
CA THR A 216 -12.09 -17.52 -5.93
C THR A 216 -10.70 -16.88 -6.00
N TRP A 217 -9.91 -17.00 -4.91
CA TRP A 217 -8.53 -16.51 -4.88
C TRP A 217 -7.59 -17.27 -5.82
N ALA A 218 -7.79 -18.59 -5.98
CA ALA A 218 -7.04 -19.39 -6.95
C ALA A 218 -7.27 -18.91 -8.38
N LEU A 219 -8.54 -18.62 -8.73
CA LEU A 219 -8.90 -18.03 -10.03
C LEU A 219 -8.23 -16.66 -10.23
N ALA A 220 -8.30 -15.79 -9.23
CA ALA A 220 -7.67 -14.47 -9.29
C ALA A 220 -6.16 -14.58 -9.50
N ARG A 221 -5.50 -15.48 -8.78
CA ARG A 221 -4.05 -15.74 -8.89
C ARG A 221 -3.65 -16.29 -10.24
N GLU A 222 -4.45 -17.22 -10.80
CA GLU A 222 -4.23 -17.77 -12.15
C GLU A 222 -4.26 -16.68 -13.22
N LEU A 223 -5.27 -15.81 -13.17
CA LEU A 223 -5.49 -14.79 -14.20
C LEU A 223 -4.57 -13.57 -14.05
N GLN A 224 -4.22 -13.19 -12.83
CA GLN A 224 -3.36 -12.02 -12.53
C GLN A 224 -2.29 -12.40 -11.49
N PRO A 225 -1.26 -13.18 -11.86
CA PRO A 225 -0.26 -13.69 -10.93
C PRO A 225 0.60 -12.61 -10.27
N ASN A 226 0.63 -11.41 -10.85
CA ASN A 226 1.38 -10.26 -10.36
C ASN A 226 0.54 -9.30 -9.49
N ALA A 227 -0.77 -9.50 -9.40
CA ALA A 227 -1.63 -8.73 -8.52
C ALA A 227 -1.51 -9.19 -7.07
N VAL A 228 -1.77 -8.29 -6.14
CA VAL A 228 -2.09 -8.62 -4.76
C VAL A 228 -3.60 -8.76 -4.61
N ILE A 229 -4.02 -9.66 -3.72
CA ILE A 229 -5.43 -9.90 -3.42
C ILE A 229 -5.70 -9.40 -2.01
N PHE A 230 -6.60 -8.44 -1.90
CA PHE A 230 -7.08 -7.88 -0.64
C PHE A 230 -8.36 -8.58 -0.17
N SER A 231 -8.41 -8.87 1.11
CA SER A 231 -9.61 -9.02 1.92
C SER A 231 -9.25 -8.73 3.38
N ASP A 232 -10.21 -8.78 4.31
CA ASP A 232 -9.95 -8.56 5.74
C ASP A 232 -8.84 -9.46 6.29
N VAL A 233 -8.67 -10.64 5.70
CA VAL A 233 -7.75 -11.71 6.17
C VAL A 233 -6.70 -12.12 5.15
N GLY A 234 -6.54 -11.39 4.07
CA GLY A 234 -5.62 -11.72 2.98
C GLY A 234 -6.33 -12.29 1.74
N PRO A 235 -5.67 -13.06 0.88
CA PRO A 235 -4.43 -13.83 1.12
C PRO A 235 -3.11 -13.05 1.00
N ASP A 236 -3.12 -11.82 0.48
CA ASP A 236 -1.88 -11.04 0.30
C ASP A 236 -1.82 -9.78 1.16
N ILE A 237 -2.95 -9.10 1.33
CA ILE A 237 -3.08 -7.84 2.07
C ILE A 237 -4.28 -7.98 3.01
N ARG A 238 -4.18 -7.39 4.19
CA ARG A 238 -5.28 -7.34 5.16
C ARG A 238 -5.85 -5.94 5.31
N TRP A 239 -7.13 -5.87 5.60
CA TRP A 239 -7.75 -4.66 6.12
C TRP A 239 -7.14 -4.25 7.47
N VAL A 240 -6.88 -2.95 7.66
CA VAL A 240 -6.30 -2.42 8.91
C VAL A 240 -7.24 -2.50 10.12
N GLY A 241 -8.51 -2.85 9.92
CA GLY A 241 -9.50 -2.99 10.97
C GLY A 241 -10.24 -1.70 11.34
N ASN A 242 -10.15 -0.67 10.52
CA ASN A 242 -10.92 0.56 10.64
C ASN A 242 -10.95 1.34 9.32
N GLU A 243 -12.02 2.10 9.09
CA GLU A 243 -12.19 3.00 7.94
C GLU A 243 -11.74 4.45 8.24
N LYS A 244 -10.82 4.61 9.18
CA LYS A 244 -10.29 5.92 9.58
C LYS A 244 -8.95 6.25 8.93
N GLY A 245 -8.38 5.32 8.16
CA GLY A 245 -7.07 5.47 7.53
C GLY A 245 -5.91 5.40 8.54
N ILE A 246 -6.06 4.72 9.67
CA ILE A 246 -5.10 4.75 10.78
C ILE A 246 -4.57 3.35 11.08
N ALA A 247 -3.28 3.12 10.83
CA ALA A 247 -2.56 1.96 11.29
C ALA A 247 -2.20 2.08 12.79
N GLY A 248 -2.02 0.96 13.46
CA GLY A 248 -1.53 0.93 14.84
C GLY A 248 -0.18 1.64 14.99
N GLU A 249 0.08 2.20 16.16
CA GLU A 249 1.42 2.74 16.48
C GLU A 249 2.48 1.65 16.33
N ILE A 250 2.14 0.42 16.68
CA ILE A 250 2.85 -0.82 16.31
C ILE A 250 2.08 -1.43 15.14
N CYS A 251 2.74 -1.63 14.01
CA CYS A 251 2.15 -2.26 12.84
C CYS A 251 3.11 -3.30 12.23
N TRP A 252 2.80 -4.57 12.47
CA TRP A 252 3.55 -5.68 11.89
C TRP A 252 2.96 -6.07 10.54
N ALA A 253 3.81 -6.27 9.54
CA ALA A 253 3.38 -6.85 8.26
C ALA A 253 3.10 -8.34 8.37
N THR A 254 3.70 -9.03 9.36
CA THR A 254 3.33 -10.41 9.68
C THR A 254 2.03 -10.45 10.49
N TYR A 255 1.19 -11.46 10.22
CA TYR A 255 -0.13 -11.57 10.83
C TYR A 255 -0.57 -13.03 11.00
N SER A 256 -1.34 -13.27 12.06
CA SER A 256 -2.06 -14.54 12.32
C SER A 256 -3.53 -14.18 12.55
N PRO A 257 -4.36 -14.10 11.49
CA PRO A 257 -5.75 -13.65 11.62
C PRO A 257 -6.58 -14.57 12.49
N VAL A 258 -7.46 -13.96 13.30
CA VAL A 258 -8.34 -14.66 14.23
C VAL A 258 -9.75 -14.10 14.11
N ALA A 259 -10.76 -14.96 14.00
CA ALA A 259 -12.17 -14.58 13.97
C ALA A 259 -12.64 -14.00 15.32
N THR A 260 -13.77 -13.29 15.32
CA THR A 260 -14.35 -12.69 16.53
C THR A 260 -14.60 -13.71 17.64
N ASN A 261 -14.95 -14.96 17.28
CA ASN A 261 -15.16 -16.08 18.20
C ASN A 261 -13.85 -16.79 18.64
N GLY A 262 -12.68 -16.37 18.12
CA GLY A 262 -11.39 -17.00 18.41
C GLY A 262 -11.00 -18.16 17.47
N GLY A 263 -11.85 -18.50 16.52
CA GLY A 263 -11.61 -19.51 15.49
C GLY A 263 -10.84 -18.99 14.27
N PRO A 264 -10.79 -19.78 13.18
CA PRO A 264 -10.25 -19.34 11.90
C PRO A 264 -10.98 -18.12 11.36
N ALA A 265 -10.25 -17.06 11.00
CA ALA A 265 -10.82 -15.87 10.41
C ALA A 265 -11.17 -16.09 8.93
N VAL A 266 -12.22 -15.41 8.50
CA VAL A 266 -12.67 -15.34 7.09
C VAL A 266 -12.99 -13.88 6.75
N PRO A 267 -13.04 -13.49 5.46
CA PRO A 267 -13.50 -12.17 5.07
C PRO A 267 -14.87 -11.85 5.69
N GLY A 268 -14.97 -10.71 6.37
CA GLY A 268 -16.14 -10.29 7.12
C GLY A 268 -16.25 -10.84 8.56
N ASP A 269 -15.28 -11.63 9.03
CA ASP A 269 -15.21 -12.06 10.42
C ASP A 269 -13.74 -12.13 10.90
N VAL A 270 -13.24 -10.98 11.33
CA VAL A 270 -11.89 -10.81 11.86
C VAL A 270 -11.91 -9.90 13.09
N ARG A 271 -10.96 -10.08 14.00
CA ARG A 271 -10.77 -9.16 15.12
C ARG A 271 -10.06 -7.88 14.65
N GLU A 272 -10.80 -6.81 14.55
CA GLU A 272 -10.31 -5.50 14.06
C GLU A 272 -9.09 -4.98 14.81
N LYS A 273 -9.07 -5.13 16.14
CA LYS A 273 -7.95 -4.66 16.96
C LYS A 273 -6.63 -5.36 16.59
N GLU A 274 -6.67 -6.66 16.38
CA GLU A 274 -5.50 -7.43 15.95
C GLU A 274 -5.10 -7.09 14.51
N SER A 275 -6.06 -6.82 13.62
CA SER A 275 -5.79 -6.36 12.26
C SER A 275 -5.04 -5.02 12.25
N THR A 276 -5.38 -4.10 13.17
CA THR A 276 -4.73 -2.78 13.28
C THR A 276 -3.23 -2.90 13.62
N VAL A 277 -2.85 -3.87 14.47
CA VAL A 277 -1.48 -4.04 14.99
C VAL A 277 -0.69 -5.07 14.19
N GLY A 278 -1.34 -6.08 13.62
CA GLY A 278 -0.70 -7.28 13.10
C GLY A 278 -0.20 -8.20 14.23
N THR A 279 0.62 -9.19 13.88
CA THR A 279 1.15 -10.15 14.85
C THR A 279 2.66 -10.24 14.69
N ARG A 280 3.42 -9.86 15.71
CA ARG A 280 4.88 -10.07 15.71
C ARG A 280 5.18 -11.56 15.51
N ASN A 281 6.01 -11.88 14.52
CA ASN A 281 6.29 -13.26 14.11
C ASN A 281 5.03 -14.05 13.68
N GLY A 282 4.04 -13.37 13.12
CA GLY A 282 2.83 -13.98 12.58
C GLY A 282 3.12 -15.03 11.49
N LYS A 283 2.15 -15.89 11.24
CA LYS A 283 2.31 -17.04 10.33
C LYS A 283 2.29 -16.67 8.85
N LEU A 284 1.73 -15.50 8.50
CA LEU A 284 1.57 -15.02 7.13
C LEU A 284 2.17 -13.63 7.00
N TRP A 285 2.67 -13.31 5.80
CA TRP A 285 3.00 -11.93 5.45
C TRP A 285 1.74 -11.27 4.89
N LEU A 286 1.09 -10.45 5.68
CA LEU A 286 -0.15 -9.73 5.35
C LEU A 286 -0.03 -8.29 5.83
N PRO A 287 0.64 -7.41 5.07
CA PRO A 287 0.74 -6.01 5.41
C PRO A 287 -0.64 -5.36 5.42
N ALA A 288 -0.82 -4.33 6.25
CA ALA A 288 -2.09 -3.65 6.40
C ALA A 288 -2.32 -2.64 5.28
N GLU A 289 -3.56 -2.53 4.85
CA GLU A 289 -4.07 -1.43 4.04
C GLU A 289 -5.01 -0.55 4.87
N CYS A 290 -4.79 0.77 4.80
CA CYS A 290 -5.57 1.79 5.50
C CYS A 290 -6.47 2.49 4.51
N ASP A 291 -7.72 2.09 4.46
CA ASP A 291 -8.77 2.71 3.67
C ASP A 291 -9.48 3.83 4.43
N VAL A 292 -9.77 4.91 3.75
CA VAL A 292 -10.54 6.05 4.28
C VAL A 292 -11.07 6.89 3.14
N SER A 293 -12.26 7.49 3.30
CA SER A 293 -12.78 8.43 2.32
C SER A 293 -12.31 9.87 2.60
N ILE A 294 -12.09 10.64 1.53
CA ILE A 294 -11.82 12.09 1.62
C ILE A 294 -13.02 12.85 2.17
N ARG A 295 -14.23 12.29 2.04
CA ARG A 295 -15.52 12.79 2.52
C ARG A 295 -16.00 11.96 3.72
N PRO A 296 -17.09 12.35 4.43
CA PRO A 296 -17.71 11.48 5.43
C PRO A 296 -18.22 10.16 4.86
N GLY A 297 -18.88 10.20 3.68
CA GLY A 297 -19.39 9.02 2.98
C GLY A 297 -18.37 8.43 1.99
N TRP A 298 -18.66 7.20 1.53
CA TRP A 298 -17.88 6.53 0.47
C TRP A 298 -18.29 6.99 -0.91
N PHE A 299 -19.58 7.29 -1.13
CA PHE A 299 -20.09 7.88 -2.34
C PHE A 299 -20.15 9.41 -2.27
N PHE A 300 -20.32 10.05 -3.41
CA PHE A 300 -20.48 11.50 -3.48
C PHE A 300 -21.83 11.95 -3.00
N HIS A 301 -21.84 12.82 -1.98
CA HIS A 301 -23.03 13.50 -1.47
C HIS A 301 -22.83 15.02 -1.55
N PRO A 302 -23.72 15.78 -2.26
CA PRO A 302 -23.57 17.25 -2.39
C PRO A 302 -23.54 17.97 -1.04
N ALA A 303 -24.27 17.46 -0.03
CA ALA A 303 -24.32 18.02 1.32
C ALA A 303 -22.97 17.92 2.09
N GLU A 304 -22.00 17.18 1.56
CA GLU A 304 -20.70 16.96 2.17
C GLU A 304 -19.58 17.84 1.59
N ASN A 305 -19.85 18.71 0.62
CA ASN A 305 -18.85 19.54 -0.03
C ASN A 305 -18.02 20.39 0.94
N SER A 306 -18.62 20.84 2.04
CA SER A 306 -17.93 21.60 3.11
C SER A 306 -17.20 20.72 4.13
N LYS A 307 -17.30 19.40 4.03
CA LYS A 307 -16.72 18.42 4.98
C LYS A 307 -15.54 17.64 4.39
N VAL A 308 -15.09 18.02 3.22
CA VAL A 308 -13.91 17.43 2.57
C VAL A 308 -12.68 17.59 3.47
N LYS A 309 -11.93 16.52 3.68
CA LYS A 309 -10.68 16.56 4.47
C LYS A 309 -9.70 17.53 3.82
N THR A 310 -9.08 18.38 4.63
CA THR A 310 -8.10 19.34 4.18
C THR A 310 -6.80 18.66 3.74
N ALA A 311 -5.97 19.33 2.96
CA ALA A 311 -4.65 18.86 2.55
C ALA A 311 -3.77 18.44 3.75
N GLN A 312 -3.82 19.20 4.86
CA GLN A 312 -3.09 18.87 6.09
C GLN A 312 -3.63 17.58 6.74
N GLN A 313 -4.95 17.39 6.80
CA GLN A 313 -5.54 16.16 7.33
C GLN A 313 -5.14 14.93 6.49
N LEU A 314 -5.05 15.08 5.16
CA LEU A 314 -4.57 14.01 4.29
C LEU A 314 -3.10 13.69 4.53
N PHE A 315 -2.26 14.70 4.75
CA PHE A 315 -0.86 14.51 5.12
C PHE A 315 -0.71 13.83 6.49
N ASP A 316 -1.53 14.21 7.46
CA ASP A 316 -1.55 13.56 8.78
C ASP A 316 -1.96 12.08 8.67
N LEU A 317 -2.96 11.76 7.83
CA LEU A 317 -3.35 10.38 7.53
C LEU A 317 -2.22 9.59 6.85
N TYR A 318 -1.53 10.19 5.87
CA TYR A 318 -0.34 9.56 5.27
C TYR A 318 0.73 9.21 6.31
N CYS A 319 0.97 10.08 7.28
CA CYS A 319 1.95 9.82 8.34
C CYS A 319 1.53 8.70 9.30
N VAL A 320 0.22 8.48 9.51
CA VAL A 320 -0.28 7.44 10.43
C VAL A 320 -0.75 6.17 9.73
N SER A 321 -0.70 6.12 8.41
CA SER A 321 -0.93 4.94 7.57
C SER A 321 0.40 4.44 6.97
N THR A 322 0.83 5.00 5.84
CA THR A 322 2.09 4.68 5.17
C THR A 322 3.28 4.90 6.12
N GLY A 323 3.27 5.98 6.88
CA GLY A 323 4.30 6.28 7.88
C GLY A 323 4.35 5.32 9.07
N ARG A 324 3.48 4.33 9.14
CA ARG A 324 3.50 3.23 10.13
C ARG A 324 3.67 1.85 9.49
N GLY A 325 4.08 1.81 8.22
CA GLY A 325 4.38 0.55 7.51
C GLY A 325 3.19 -0.11 6.83
N ALA A 326 2.01 0.54 6.82
CA ALA A 326 0.83 0.17 6.03
C ALA A 326 0.85 0.86 4.65
N SER A 327 -0.21 0.71 3.86
CA SER A 327 -0.47 1.59 2.72
C SER A 327 -1.59 2.59 3.04
N PHE A 328 -1.70 3.63 2.22
CA PHE A 328 -2.75 4.63 2.31
C PHE A 328 -3.65 4.53 1.07
N LEU A 329 -4.86 4.02 1.24
CA LEU A 329 -5.90 3.93 0.23
C LEU A 329 -6.96 5.00 0.50
N LEU A 330 -6.91 6.09 -0.28
CA LEU A 330 -7.82 7.22 -0.13
C LEU A 330 -8.94 7.16 -1.14
N ASN A 331 -10.17 7.02 -0.69
CA ASN A 331 -11.34 7.11 -1.55
C ASN A 331 -11.64 8.55 -1.94
N VAL A 332 -11.86 8.78 -3.23
CA VAL A 332 -12.21 10.06 -3.84
C VAL A 332 -13.39 9.84 -4.78
N PRO A 333 -14.62 9.95 -4.29
CA PRO A 333 -15.79 9.59 -5.09
C PRO A 333 -16.06 10.64 -6.19
N PRO A 334 -16.20 10.23 -7.47
CA PRO A 334 -16.66 11.12 -8.53
C PRO A 334 -18.08 11.62 -8.27
N ASP A 335 -18.35 12.86 -8.64
CA ASP A 335 -19.67 13.46 -8.56
C ASP A 335 -20.61 12.96 -9.70
N ARG A 336 -21.85 13.44 -9.72
CA ARG A 336 -22.85 13.02 -10.73
C ARG A 336 -22.47 13.38 -12.18
N ARG A 337 -21.54 14.31 -12.37
CA ARG A 337 -20.98 14.58 -13.70
C ARG A 337 -20.00 13.48 -14.15
N GLY A 338 -19.46 12.71 -13.21
CA GLY A 338 -18.38 11.76 -13.43
C GLY A 338 -17.00 12.39 -13.36
N LEU A 339 -16.81 13.44 -12.58
CA LEU A 339 -15.56 14.15 -12.36
C LEU A 339 -15.21 14.17 -10.86
N ILE A 340 -13.95 14.38 -10.53
CA ILE A 340 -13.58 14.72 -9.15
C ILE A 340 -14.09 16.15 -8.88
N HIS A 341 -14.89 16.29 -7.80
CA HIS A 341 -15.44 17.57 -7.41
C HIS A 341 -14.33 18.56 -7.06
N GLU A 342 -14.55 19.85 -7.33
CA GLU A 342 -13.55 20.91 -7.22
C GLU A 342 -12.96 21.02 -5.82
N ALA A 343 -13.77 20.80 -4.77
CA ALA A 343 -13.31 20.80 -3.37
C ALA A 343 -12.34 19.66 -3.09
N ASP A 344 -12.63 18.45 -3.60
CA ASP A 344 -11.76 17.29 -3.45
C ASP A 344 -10.46 17.49 -4.22
N ALA A 345 -10.55 17.98 -5.46
CA ALA A 345 -9.39 18.26 -6.30
C ALA A 345 -8.46 19.32 -5.68
N ALA A 346 -9.03 20.36 -5.06
CA ALA A 346 -8.24 21.39 -4.36
C ALA A 346 -7.49 20.78 -3.15
N SER A 347 -8.16 19.97 -2.33
CA SER A 347 -7.55 19.28 -1.20
C SER A 347 -6.44 18.31 -1.64
N LEU A 348 -6.68 17.53 -2.69
CA LEU A 348 -5.70 16.60 -3.26
C LEU A 348 -4.45 17.30 -3.79
N ARG A 349 -4.60 18.40 -4.55
CA ARG A 349 -3.45 19.18 -5.04
C ARG A 349 -2.68 19.82 -3.89
N GLY A 350 -3.38 20.35 -2.89
CA GLY A 350 -2.75 20.85 -1.67
C GLY A 350 -1.95 19.77 -0.93
N PHE A 351 -2.51 18.57 -0.80
CA PHE A 351 -1.80 17.41 -0.23
C PHE A 351 -0.55 17.04 -1.05
N GLY A 352 -0.68 16.96 -2.38
CA GLY A 352 0.46 16.73 -3.27
C GLY A 352 1.56 17.79 -3.12
N HIS A 353 1.19 19.06 -2.95
CA HIS A 353 2.12 20.14 -2.68
C HIS A 353 2.86 19.94 -1.35
N ILE A 354 2.15 19.63 -0.26
CA ILE A 354 2.75 19.34 1.05
C ILE A 354 3.72 18.16 0.94
N MET A 355 3.31 17.07 0.31
CA MET A 355 4.15 15.88 0.10
C MET A 355 5.44 16.20 -0.67
N ASN A 356 5.30 16.87 -1.81
CA ASN A 356 6.42 17.21 -2.68
C ASN A 356 7.40 18.17 -1.99
N THR A 357 6.90 19.15 -1.26
CA THR A 357 7.73 20.14 -0.53
C THR A 357 8.43 19.49 0.65
N THR A 358 7.70 18.72 1.48
CA THR A 358 8.24 18.07 2.67
C THR A 358 9.34 17.07 2.32
N PHE A 359 9.10 16.21 1.34
CA PHE A 359 10.01 15.14 0.98
C PHE A 359 10.97 15.45 -0.18
N ALA A 360 11.06 16.71 -0.60
CA ALA A 360 11.91 17.15 -1.70
C ALA A 360 13.40 16.88 -1.48
N ARG A 361 13.86 16.95 -0.24
CA ARG A 361 15.28 16.84 0.09
C ARG A 361 15.48 16.18 1.44
N ASN A 362 16.30 15.13 1.48
CA ASN A 362 16.80 14.56 2.73
C ASN A 362 17.80 15.53 3.38
N LEU A 363 17.46 16.08 4.55
CA LEU A 363 18.34 17.00 5.30
C LEU A 363 19.55 16.30 5.91
N ALA A 364 19.55 14.96 5.98
CA ALA A 364 20.71 14.17 6.38
C ALA A 364 21.69 13.89 5.22
N ALA A 365 21.40 14.34 4.00
CA ALA A 365 22.28 14.16 2.85
C ALA A 365 23.68 14.75 3.12
N GLY A 366 24.72 13.98 2.81
CA GLY A 366 26.11 14.38 3.04
C GLY A 366 26.62 14.20 4.48
N ALA A 367 25.81 13.64 5.39
CA ALA A 367 26.24 13.32 6.75
C ALA A 367 27.37 12.28 6.75
N LYS A 368 28.28 12.40 7.72
CA LYS A 368 29.22 11.35 8.05
C LYS A 368 28.52 10.30 8.90
N VAL A 369 28.45 9.08 8.41
CA VAL A 369 27.71 7.98 9.07
C VAL A 369 28.69 7.04 9.75
N LYS A 370 28.44 6.73 11.03
CA LYS A 370 29.18 5.76 11.82
C LYS A 370 28.22 4.81 12.51
N ALA A 371 28.38 3.52 12.28
CA ALA A 371 27.62 2.47 12.98
C ALA A 371 28.53 1.74 13.98
N SER A 372 27.96 1.27 15.08
CA SER A 372 28.65 0.47 16.11
C SER A 372 29.10 -0.90 15.59
N ASN A 373 28.40 -1.43 14.60
CA ASN A 373 28.75 -2.64 13.86
C ASN A 373 28.31 -2.50 12.41
N THR A 374 29.09 -3.07 11.47
CA THR A 374 28.79 -3.03 10.03
C THR A 374 29.31 -4.31 9.40
N ARG A 375 28.41 -5.06 8.79
CA ARG A 375 28.72 -6.26 8.00
C ARG A 375 29.55 -5.86 6.77
N HIS A 376 30.55 -6.65 6.46
CA HIS A 376 31.36 -6.43 5.25
C HIS A 376 30.50 -6.40 3.99
N GLY A 377 30.62 -5.33 3.19
CA GLY A 377 29.82 -5.09 1.98
C GLY A 377 28.49 -4.38 2.19
N TYR A 378 28.01 -4.18 3.44
CA TYR A 378 26.72 -3.58 3.77
C TYR A 378 26.89 -2.30 4.63
N GLN A 379 27.48 -1.29 4.01
CA GLN A 379 27.98 -0.10 4.68
C GLN A 379 26.87 0.85 5.13
N ALA A 380 27.07 1.54 6.27
CA ALA A 380 26.06 2.46 6.83
C ALA A 380 25.77 3.69 5.92
N ILE A 381 26.66 4.01 5.00
CA ILE A 381 26.43 5.09 4.02
C ILE A 381 25.26 4.80 3.07
N HIS A 382 24.91 3.53 2.84
CA HIS A 382 23.75 3.13 2.05
C HIS A 382 22.42 3.59 2.63
N LEU A 383 22.38 4.02 3.87
CA LEU A 383 21.20 4.62 4.47
C LEU A 383 20.84 6.00 3.89
N LEU A 384 21.79 6.64 3.19
CA LEU A 384 21.66 7.99 2.64
C LEU A 384 21.70 8.06 1.11
N ASP A 385 21.78 6.92 0.41
CA ASP A 385 21.94 6.88 -1.06
C ASP A 385 20.60 6.90 -1.84
N GLU A 386 19.47 6.99 -1.12
CA GLU A 386 18.10 7.01 -1.68
C GLU A 386 17.75 5.76 -2.52
N ASN A 387 18.56 4.71 -2.44
CA ASN A 387 18.38 3.45 -3.16
C ASN A 387 17.85 2.36 -2.21
N ARG A 388 16.59 1.98 -2.35
CA ARG A 388 15.93 0.97 -1.50
C ARG A 388 16.49 -0.45 -1.65
N HIS A 389 17.31 -0.71 -2.66
CA HIS A 389 17.91 -2.02 -2.91
C HIS A 389 19.31 -2.17 -2.27
N THR A 390 19.92 -1.07 -1.85
CA THR A 390 21.11 -1.06 -1.01
C THR A 390 20.68 -0.93 0.45
N TYR A 391 21.52 -1.46 1.36
CA TYR A 391 21.17 -1.42 2.77
C TYR A 391 22.42 -1.56 3.66
N TRP A 392 22.29 -1.07 4.88
CA TRP A 392 23.21 -1.38 5.96
C TRP A 392 22.72 -2.60 6.74
N ALA A 393 23.65 -3.41 7.22
CA ALA A 393 23.39 -4.53 8.11
C ALA A 393 24.49 -4.71 9.14
N THR A 394 24.13 -5.31 10.29
CA THR A 394 25.12 -5.80 11.27
C THR A 394 25.53 -7.24 10.95
N ASP A 395 26.58 -7.73 11.63
CA ASP A 395 26.93 -9.15 11.64
C ASP A 395 25.82 -10.01 12.25
N ASP A 396 25.78 -11.32 11.91
CA ASP A 396 24.66 -12.21 12.20
C ASP A 396 24.23 -12.25 13.68
N ASN A 397 25.17 -12.17 14.62
CA ASN A 397 24.90 -12.25 16.05
C ASN A 397 24.70 -10.89 16.73
N VAL A 398 24.72 -9.79 15.99
CA VAL A 398 24.56 -8.45 16.54
C VAL A 398 23.14 -7.99 16.31
N THR A 399 22.32 -8.02 17.36
CA THR A 399 20.88 -7.69 17.33
C THR A 399 20.57 -6.31 17.89
N GLN A 400 21.57 -5.60 18.39
CA GLN A 400 21.49 -4.22 18.85
C GLN A 400 22.59 -3.41 18.17
N ALA A 401 22.29 -2.17 17.80
CA ALA A 401 23.27 -1.30 17.18
C ALA A 401 22.92 0.17 17.36
N GLU A 402 23.93 1.01 17.22
CA GLU A 402 23.80 2.45 17.20
C GLU A 402 24.38 2.98 15.89
N ILE A 403 23.65 3.88 15.22
CA ILE A 403 24.08 4.56 14.01
C ILE A 403 24.02 6.05 14.27
N THR A 404 25.17 6.72 14.19
CA THR A 404 25.31 8.16 14.38
C THR A 404 25.53 8.83 13.02
N PHE A 405 24.85 9.96 12.83
CA PHE A 405 24.96 10.82 11.65
C PHE A 405 25.45 12.18 12.10
N ASP A 406 26.68 12.54 11.73
CA ASP A 406 27.24 13.88 11.91
C ASP A 406 26.89 14.70 10.66
N LEU A 407 25.99 15.64 10.78
CA LEU A 407 25.45 16.46 9.67
C LEU A 407 26.48 17.52 9.26
N PRO A 408 26.51 17.94 7.97
CA PRO A 408 27.45 18.98 7.52
C PRO A 408 27.31 20.33 8.23
N HIS A 409 26.09 20.64 8.68
CA HIS A 409 25.71 21.83 9.44
C HIS A 409 24.46 21.54 10.25
N PRO A 410 24.12 22.34 11.28
CA PRO A 410 22.85 22.21 11.99
C PRO A 410 21.67 22.34 11.04
N VAL A 411 20.69 21.44 11.17
CA VAL A 411 19.43 21.47 10.39
C VAL A 411 18.23 21.47 11.34
N SER A 412 17.15 22.13 10.90
CA SER A 412 15.86 22.11 11.57
C SER A 412 14.99 21.02 10.93
N PHE A 413 14.46 20.09 11.73
CA PHE A 413 13.61 19.00 11.27
C PHE A 413 12.55 18.64 12.30
N ASP A 414 11.42 18.12 11.84
CA ASP A 414 10.33 17.60 12.67
C ASP A 414 9.83 16.22 12.20
N LEU A 415 10.42 15.69 11.12
CA LEU A 415 10.11 14.38 10.55
C LEU A 415 11.38 13.55 10.38
N VAL A 416 11.30 12.27 10.74
CA VAL A 416 12.34 11.28 10.52
C VAL A 416 11.72 10.10 9.77
N ARG A 417 12.35 9.65 8.70
CA ARG A 417 11.93 8.45 7.94
C ARG A 417 13.00 7.37 8.03
N VAL A 418 12.57 6.16 8.37
CA VAL A 418 13.41 4.97 8.44
C VAL A 418 12.71 3.80 7.72
N ARG A 419 13.48 2.91 7.05
CA ARG A 419 12.96 1.73 6.37
C ARG A 419 13.78 0.50 6.69
N GLU A 420 13.13 -0.62 6.99
CA GLU A 420 13.75 -1.94 6.95
C GLU A 420 13.80 -2.48 5.51
N THR A 421 14.76 -3.35 5.25
CA THR A 421 14.82 -4.14 4.01
C THR A 421 13.88 -5.35 4.15
N ILE A 422 12.59 -5.11 3.95
CA ILE A 422 11.53 -6.10 4.22
C ILE A 422 11.60 -7.37 3.36
N SER A 423 12.32 -7.35 2.24
CA SER A 423 12.61 -8.56 1.45
C SER A 423 13.40 -9.62 2.24
N LEU A 424 14.06 -9.22 3.31
CA LEU A 424 14.74 -10.09 4.27
C LEU A 424 13.92 -10.36 5.53
N GLY A 425 12.66 -9.92 5.57
CA GLY A 425 11.74 -10.05 6.71
C GLY A 425 11.78 -8.85 7.66
N GLN A 426 10.67 -8.63 8.36
CA GLN A 426 10.56 -7.59 9.39
C GLN A 426 11.12 -8.11 10.71
N ARG A 427 12.14 -7.45 11.26
CA ARG A 427 12.94 -7.99 12.37
C ARG A 427 13.15 -7.05 13.55
N ILE A 428 13.06 -5.70 13.34
CA ILE A 428 13.31 -4.73 14.40
C ILE A 428 12.10 -4.65 15.31
N GLY A 429 12.34 -4.90 16.62
CA GLY A 429 11.33 -4.92 17.67
C GLY A 429 11.43 -3.79 18.67
N GLY A 430 12.47 -2.94 18.57
CA GLY A 430 12.62 -1.76 19.41
C GLY A 430 13.70 -0.83 18.89
N PHE A 431 13.41 0.48 18.94
CA PHE A 431 14.37 1.49 18.54
C PHE A 431 14.12 2.81 19.26
N THR A 432 15.16 3.67 19.33
CA THR A 432 15.09 5.05 19.82
C THR A 432 15.82 5.95 18.82
N PHE A 433 15.20 7.07 18.47
CA PHE A 433 15.83 8.13 17.70
C PHE A 433 16.09 9.34 18.58
N GLU A 434 17.35 9.85 18.55
CA GLU A 434 17.84 10.90 19.41
C GLU A 434 18.58 11.97 18.60
N TYR A 435 18.60 13.20 19.12
CA TYR A 435 19.35 14.33 18.57
C TYR A 435 20.25 14.96 19.63
N TRP A 436 21.36 15.53 19.18
CA TRP A 436 22.31 16.18 20.07
C TRP A 436 21.84 17.58 20.40
N LYS A 437 21.76 17.91 21.71
CA LYS A 437 21.35 19.21 22.22
C LYS A 437 22.16 19.56 23.45
N GLU A 438 22.82 20.73 23.46
CA GLU A 438 23.48 21.30 24.61
C GLU A 438 24.44 20.34 25.37
N GLY A 439 25.21 19.54 24.61
CA GLY A 439 26.18 18.62 25.20
C GLY A 439 25.62 17.25 25.62
N ALA A 440 24.34 16.94 25.33
CA ALA A 440 23.69 15.68 25.68
C ALA A 440 22.78 15.15 24.55
N TRP A 441 22.49 13.84 24.58
CA TRP A 441 21.48 13.25 23.73
C TRP A 441 20.08 13.46 24.28
N ALA A 442 19.19 14.01 23.46
CA ALA A 442 17.77 14.16 23.75
C ALA A 442 16.95 13.20 22.89
N THR A 443 15.97 12.53 23.47
CA THR A 443 15.08 11.63 22.73
C THR A 443 14.12 12.44 21.88
N PHE A 444 14.09 12.14 20.57
CA PHE A 444 13.08 12.64 19.64
C PHE A 444 11.85 11.74 19.64
N ALA A 445 12.07 10.42 19.49
CA ALA A 445 11.02 9.40 19.51
C ALA A 445 11.60 8.03 19.83
N ALA A 446 10.73 7.12 20.28
CA ALA A 446 11.00 5.70 20.42
C ALA A 446 9.86 4.91 19.78
N GLY A 447 10.13 3.68 19.38
CA GLY A 447 9.11 2.84 18.74
C GLY A 447 9.46 1.35 18.78
N THR A 448 8.50 0.54 18.32
CA THR A 448 8.61 -0.92 18.36
C THR A 448 8.86 -1.52 16.99
N SER A 449 8.14 -1.08 15.94
CA SER A 449 8.26 -1.62 14.59
C SER A 449 8.68 -0.54 13.59
N ILE A 450 9.50 -0.90 12.62
CA ILE A 450 9.87 -0.06 11.50
C ILE A 450 9.14 -0.53 10.22
N GLY A 451 9.44 -1.73 9.73
CA GLY A 451 8.82 -2.29 8.53
C GLY A 451 9.21 -1.56 7.24
N ALA A 452 8.35 -1.64 6.24
CA ALA A 452 8.59 -1.03 4.93
C ALA A 452 8.77 0.49 4.99
N HIS A 453 8.18 1.15 5.98
CA HIS A 453 8.18 2.60 6.10
C HIS A 453 7.84 3.02 7.54
N ARG A 454 8.68 3.82 8.15
CA ARG A 454 8.39 4.42 9.45
C ARG A 454 8.66 5.92 9.43
N ILE A 455 7.63 6.73 9.70
CA ILE A 455 7.75 8.16 9.93
C ILE A 455 7.56 8.44 11.41
N LEU A 456 8.51 9.17 12.00
CA LEU A 456 8.44 9.71 13.34
C LEU A 456 8.22 11.21 13.23
N ARG A 457 7.37 11.79 14.07
CA ARG A 457 7.06 13.23 14.07
C ARG A 457 7.26 13.83 15.44
N SER A 458 7.74 15.08 15.47
CA SER A 458 7.72 15.95 16.64
C SER A 458 6.67 17.05 16.45
N ALA A 459 6.06 17.48 17.55
CA ALA A 459 5.11 18.60 17.52
C ALA A 459 5.78 19.95 17.19
N GLN A 460 7.09 20.07 17.46
CA GLN A 460 7.90 21.24 17.15
C GLN A 460 9.19 20.80 16.46
N PRO A 461 9.69 21.57 15.49
CA PRO A 461 10.99 21.32 14.90
C PRO A 461 12.10 21.35 15.95
N VAL A 462 13.06 20.45 15.80
CA VAL A 462 14.30 20.43 16.58
C VAL A 462 15.46 20.85 15.67
N ASN A 463 16.48 21.50 16.26
CA ASN A 463 17.69 21.89 15.53
C ASN A 463 18.88 21.10 16.06
N SER A 464 19.65 20.45 15.18
CA SER A 464 20.82 19.66 15.56
C SER A 464 21.77 19.48 14.38
N ASP A 465 23.05 19.33 14.68
CA ASP A 465 24.10 18.91 13.74
C ASP A 465 24.50 17.44 13.88
N ARG A 466 23.88 16.73 14.86
CA ARG A 466 24.17 15.32 15.11
C ARG A 466 22.93 14.59 15.58
N VAL A 467 22.65 13.46 14.96
CA VAL A 467 21.53 12.58 15.32
C VAL A 467 21.98 11.13 15.41
N ARG A 468 21.24 10.29 16.13
CA ARG A 468 21.49 8.86 16.18
C ARG A 468 20.22 8.02 16.21
N LEU A 469 20.27 6.88 15.53
CA LEU A 469 19.29 5.81 15.62
C LEU A 469 19.89 4.66 16.43
N LYS A 470 19.20 4.27 17.49
CA LYS A 470 19.57 3.11 18.31
C LYS A 470 18.55 1.99 18.04
N ILE A 471 19.01 0.85 17.59
CA ILE A 471 18.21 -0.38 17.55
C ILE A 471 18.42 -1.08 18.89
N THR A 472 17.38 -1.08 19.71
CA THR A 472 17.41 -1.62 21.08
C THR A 472 17.00 -3.08 21.15
N GLU A 473 16.24 -3.55 20.13
CA GLU A 473 15.79 -4.93 20.02
C GLU A 473 15.60 -5.31 18.54
N SER A 474 16.14 -6.44 18.14
CA SER A 474 15.90 -7.06 16.83
C SER A 474 15.93 -8.57 16.94
N ALA A 475 15.04 -9.25 16.24
CA ALA A 475 14.93 -10.72 16.24
C ALA A 475 16.06 -11.42 15.46
N ALA A 476 16.73 -10.68 14.58
CA ALA A 476 17.93 -11.08 13.83
C ALA A 476 18.79 -9.82 13.64
N CYS A 477 19.94 -9.93 12.94
CA CYS A 477 20.77 -8.78 12.64
C CYS A 477 19.94 -7.68 11.96
N PRO A 478 19.93 -6.41 12.47
CA PRO A 478 19.22 -5.31 11.85
C PRO A 478 19.65 -5.07 10.41
N VAL A 479 18.66 -4.78 9.54
CA VAL A 479 18.89 -4.43 8.13
C VAL A 479 18.02 -3.23 7.77
N LEU A 480 18.64 -2.12 7.45
CA LEU A 480 17.96 -0.87 7.11
C LEU A 480 18.38 -0.39 5.73
N SER A 481 17.40 0.05 4.93
CA SER A 481 17.63 0.57 3.57
C SER A 481 17.57 2.08 3.46
N GLU A 482 17.06 2.78 4.48
CA GLU A 482 16.93 4.24 4.41
C GLU A 482 16.92 4.90 5.79
N PHE A 483 17.54 6.08 5.83
CA PHE A 483 17.41 7.07 6.90
C PHE A 483 17.30 8.47 6.29
N ALA A 484 16.28 9.24 6.69
CA ALA A 484 16.10 10.59 6.18
C ALA A 484 15.51 11.53 7.25
N LEU A 485 15.89 12.80 7.19
CA LEU A 485 15.35 13.90 7.99
C LEU A 485 14.63 14.88 7.08
N PHE A 486 13.47 15.37 7.54
CA PHE A 486 12.70 16.35 6.80
C PHE A 486 12.12 17.41 7.74
N GLN A 487 11.79 18.55 7.18
CA GLN A 487 10.96 19.57 7.82
C GLN A 487 9.62 19.61 7.10
N SER A 488 8.53 19.41 7.84
CA SER A 488 7.19 19.47 7.27
C SER A 488 6.91 20.86 6.68
N ALA A 489 6.34 20.87 5.47
CA ALA A 489 5.84 22.10 4.89
C ALA A 489 4.63 22.57 5.71
N SER A 490 4.65 23.84 6.11
CA SER A 490 3.44 24.50 6.61
C SER A 490 2.48 24.75 5.44
N ASN A 491 1.17 24.66 5.69
CA ASN A 491 0.19 25.18 4.72
C ASN A 491 0.54 26.65 4.42
N ALA A 492 0.82 26.92 3.15
CA ALA A 492 0.96 28.28 2.66
C ALA A 492 -0.41 28.94 2.52
#